data_60fa85cbef388bbe3f4a34e52e13a057
#
_entry.id   60fa85cbef388bbe3f4a34e52e13a057
#
_cell.length_a   1.000
_cell.length_b   1.000
_cell.length_c   1.000
_cell.angle_alpha   90.00
_cell.angle_beta   90.00
_cell.angle_gamma   90.00
#
_symmetry.space_group_name_H-M   'P 1'
#
loop_
_entity.id
_entity.type
_entity.pdbx_description
1 polymer ?
#
loop_
_entity_poly.entity_id
_entity_poly.type
_entity_poly.pdbx_seq_one_letter_code
_entity_poly.pdbx_strand_id
1 'polypeptide(L)'
;FDKRVGELRRHKVEMRRKYRYEARMIQQGIDRIARQQEAERLKQKKLEKSYEDFMKLLTFVEFVEEDDFWRSEVVQIAARTTPSGALEVELVPRSGRHTILFGRIEQVERKFDKLLRFYRNGLQNIGWDAYRTIDIRYKDQVVCKK
;
A
#
# COMPACT_ATOMS: atom_id res chain seq x y z
N PHE A 1 -33.90 6.83 66.00
CA PHE A 1 -34.48 7.15 64.70
C PHE A 1 -33.47 7.85 63.79
N ASP A 2 -32.85 8.92 64.24
CA ASP A 2 -31.86 9.67 63.42
C ASP A 2 -30.60 8.89 63.12
N LYS A 3 -30.15 8.05 64.05
CA LYS A 3 -28.98 7.18 63.89
C LYS A 3 -29.21 6.15 62.78
N ARG A 4 -30.38 5.56 62.73
CA ARG A 4 -30.77 4.56 61.74
C ARG A 4 -30.89 5.13 60.33
N VAL A 5 -31.44 6.34 60.23
CA VAL A 5 -31.54 7.08 58.96
C VAL A 5 -30.13 7.44 58.46
N GLY A 6 -29.23 7.84 59.36
CA GLY A 6 -27.85 8.11 59.01
C GLY A 6 -27.10 6.91 58.46
N GLU A 7 -27.32 5.73 59.07
CA GLU A 7 -26.74 4.47 58.61
C GLU A 7 -27.25 4.08 57.21
N LEU A 8 -28.55 4.20 56.96
CA LEU A 8 -29.13 3.92 55.66
C LEU A 8 -28.63 4.85 54.56
N ARG A 9 -28.47 6.14 54.88
CA ARG A 9 -27.88 7.09 53.92
C ARG A 9 -26.47 6.75 53.58
N ARG A 10 -25.65 6.38 54.56
CA ARG A 10 -24.25 5.98 54.32
C ARG A 10 -24.18 4.71 53.46
N HIS A 11 -25.01 3.73 53.76
CA HIS A 11 -25.08 2.49 52.96
C HIS A 11 -25.45 2.80 51.50
N LYS A 12 -26.43 3.68 51.28
CA LYS A 12 -26.83 4.08 49.93
C LYS A 12 -25.70 4.78 49.16
N VAL A 13 -24.89 5.61 49.84
CA VAL A 13 -23.76 6.27 49.25
C VAL A 13 -22.67 5.25 48.88
N GLU A 14 -22.39 4.29 49.77
CA GLU A 14 -21.41 3.24 49.48
C GLU A 14 -21.82 2.38 48.32
N MET A 15 -23.11 1.99 48.22
CA MET A 15 -23.62 1.24 47.09
C MET A 15 -23.49 1.98 45.79
N ARG A 16 -23.78 3.30 45.75
CA ARG A 16 -23.61 4.14 44.56
C ARG A 16 -22.15 4.22 44.12
N ARG A 17 -21.23 4.31 45.10
CA ARG A 17 -19.78 4.29 44.81
C ARG A 17 -19.36 2.96 44.23
N LYS A 18 -19.84 1.87 44.77
CA LYS A 18 -19.56 0.52 44.27
C LYS A 18 -20.07 0.34 42.86
N TYR A 19 -21.30 0.75 42.57
CA TYR A 19 -21.87 0.67 41.23
C TYR A 19 -21.08 1.54 40.22
N ARG A 20 -20.64 2.73 40.58
CA ARG A 20 -19.84 3.56 39.73
C ARG A 20 -18.50 2.91 39.44
N TYR A 21 -17.91 2.30 40.43
CA TYR A 21 -16.64 1.58 40.27
C TYR A 21 -16.81 0.40 39.31
N GLU A 22 -17.80 -0.42 39.51
CA GLU A 22 -18.08 -1.58 38.66
C GLU A 22 -18.42 -1.16 37.24
N ALA A 23 -19.24 -0.14 37.05
CA ALA A 23 -19.56 0.40 35.74
C ALA A 23 -18.32 0.90 35.00
N ARG A 24 -17.41 1.58 35.71
CA ARG A 24 -16.14 2.05 35.14
C ARG A 24 -15.25 0.88 34.71
N MET A 25 -15.18 -0.17 35.54
CA MET A 25 -14.40 -1.37 35.20
C MET A 25 -14.96 -2.10 33.99
N ILE A 26 -16.29 -2.20 33.90
CA ILE A 26 -16.97 -2.79 32.74
C ILE A 26 -16.68 -1.96 31.49
N GLN A 27 -16.79 -0.64 31.59
CA GLN A 27 -16.52 0.24 30.45
C GLN A 27 -15.07 0.15 29.98
N GLN A 28 -14.12 0.07 30.90
CA GLN A 28 -12.70 -0.12 30.57
C GLN A 28 -12.48 -1.46 29.87
N GLY A 29 -13.19 -2.52 30.31
CA GLY A 29 -13.14 -3.82 29.66
C GLY A 29 -13.69 -3.78 28.24
N ILE A 30 -14.82 -3.11 28.03
CA ILE A 30 -15.43 -2.91 26.71
C ILE A 30 -14.48 -2.14 25.79
N ASP A 31 -13.90 -1.05 26.29
CA ASP A 31 -12.95 -0.22 25.53
C ASP A 31 -11.71 -1.01 25.13
N ARG A 32 -11.22 -1.87 26.02
CA ARG A 32 -10.06 -2.74 25.74
C ARG A 32 -10.39 -3.72 24.62
N ILE A 33 -11.53 -4.38 24.69
CA ILE A 33 -12.00 -5.35 23.67
C ILE A 33 -12.16 -4.64 22.34
N ALA A 34 -12.80 -3.46 22.33
CA ALA A 34 -13.01 -2.67 21.12
C ALA A 34 -11.68 -2.29 20.47
N ARG A 35 -10.67 -1.89 21.27
CA ARG A 35 -9.33 -1.56 20.76
C ARG A 35 -8.62 -2.79 20.19
N GLN A 36 -8.76 -3.95 20.84
CA GLN A 36 -8.18 -5.20 20.34
C GLN A 36 -8.81 -5.62 19.03
N GLN A 37 -10.13 -5.54 18.92
CA GLN A 37 -10.84 -5.86 17.67
C GLN A 37 -10.43 -4.92 16.54
N GLU A 38 -10.29 -3.63 16.82
CA GLU A 38 -9.83 -2.66 15.82
C GLU A 38 -8.40 -2.93 15.37
N ALA A 39 -7.50 -3.28 16.29
CA ALA A 39 -6.13 -3.63 15.97
C ALA A 39 -6.06 -4.89 15.09
N GLU A 40 -6.86 -5.91 15.38
CA GLU A 40 -6.94 -7.11 14.56
C GLU A 40 -7.52 -6.82 13.18
N ARG A 41 -8.56 -6.01 13.10
CA ARG A 41 -9.16 -5.57 11.84
C ARG A 41 -8.15 -4.86 10.95
N LEU A 42 -7.32 -3.99 11.53
CA LEU A 42 -6.26 -3.29 10.80
C LEU A 42 -5.17 -4.24 10.33
N LYS A 43 -4.77 -5.21 11.15
CA LYS A 43 -3.81 -6.25 10.75
C LYS A 43 -4.34 -7.06 9.58
N GLN A 44 -5.61 -7.47 9.64
CA GLN A 44 -6.25 -8.24 8.57
C GLN A 44 -6.31 -7.43 7.27
N LYS A 45 -6.68 -6.16 7.33
CA LYS A 45 -6.66 -5.27 6.17
C LYS A 45 -5.28 -5.15 5.54
N LYS A 46 -4.24 -5.04 6.36
CA LYS A 46 -2.86 -4.99 5.87
C LYS A 46 -2.46 -6.27 5.15
N LEU A 47 -2.85 -7.44 5.70
CA LEU A 47 -2.60 -8.72 5.07
C LEU A 47 -3.35 -8.86 3.74
N GLU A 48 -4.61 -8.46 3.69
CA GLU A 48 -5.40 -8.46 2.47
C GLU A 48 -4.77 -7.57 1.41
N LYS A 49 -4.34 -6.37 1.79
CA LYS A 49 -3.66 -5.44 0.87
C LYS A 49 -2.34 -6.02 0.36
N SER A 50 -1.54 -6.60 1.24
CA SER A 50 -0.28 -7.24 0.86
C SER A 50 -0.50 -8.39 -0.11
N TYR A 51 -1.55 -9.17 0.09
CA TYR A 51 -1.95 -10.25 -0.81
C TYR A 51 -2.38 -9.70 -2.18
N GLU A 52 -3.22 -8.67 -2.19
CA GLU A 52 -3.65 -8.01 -3.42
C GLU A 52 -2.46 -7.43 -4.20
N ASP A 53 -1.55 -6.76 -3.52
CA ASP A 53 -0.34 -6.20 -4.12
C ASP A 53 0.55 -7.31 -4.69
N PHE A 54 0.69 -8.41 -3.96
CA PHE A 54 1.44 -9.57 -4.44
C PHE A 54 0.82 -10.17 -5.71
N MET A 55 -0.51 -10.30 -5.73
CA MET A 55 -1.20 -10.83 -6.92
C MET A 55 -1.09 -9.89 -8.11
N LYS A 56 -1.15 -8.59 -7.90
CA LYS A 56 -0.91 -7.60 -8.96
C LYS A 56 0.50 -7.72 -9.52
N LEU A 57 1.49 -7.84 -8.64
CA LEU A 57 2.88 -7.98 -9.05
C LEU A 57 3.10 -9.28 -9.82
N LEU A 58 2.51 -10.38 -9.36
CA LEU A 58 2.59 -11.66 -10.05
C LEU A 58 1.99 -11.59 -11.46
N THR A 59 0.81 -11.01 -11.58
CA THR A 59 0.15 -10.80 -12.88
C THR A 59 1.00 -9.93 -13.81
N PHE A 60 1.62 -8.90 -13.26
CA PHE A 60 2.52 -8.02 -14.00
C PHE A 60 3.75 -8.77 -14.52
N VAL A 61 4.38 -9.59 -13.68
CA VAL A 61 5.52 -10.41 -14.06
C VAL A 61 5.12 -11.40 -15.15
N GLU A 62 3.97 -12.03 -15.02
CA GLU A 62 3.43 -12.94 -16.04
C GLU A 62 3.23 -12.23 -17.37
N PHE A 63 2.70 -11.01 -17.36
CA PHE A 63 2.53 -10.21 -18.57
C PHE A 63 3.87 -9.97 -19.26
N VAL A 64 4.90 -9.61 -18.51
CA VAL A 64 6.25 -9.39 -19.04
C VAL A 64 6.84 -10.69 -19.61
N GLU A 65 6.69 -11.80 -18.89
CA GLU A 65 7.22 -13.09 -19.28
C GLU A 65 6.53 -13.67 -20.51
N GLU A 66 5.26 -13.35 -20.74
CA GLU A 66 4.50 -13.82 -21.91
C GLU A 66 4.81 -13.02 -23.17
N ASP A 67 5.42 -11.85 -23.06
CA ASP A 67 5.80 -11.02 -24.20
C ASP A 67 7.24 -11.32 -24.61
N ASP A 68 7.44 -11.75 -25.85
CA ASP A 68 8.77 -12.15 -26.35
C ASP A 68 9.79 -11.02 -26.28
N PHE A 69 9.37 -9.79 -26.57
CA PHE A 69 10.25 -8.63 -26.51
C PHE A 69 10.57 -8.23 -25.08
N TRP A 70 9.54 -8.02 -24.25
CA TRP A 70 9.73 -7.53 -22.89
C TRP A 70 10.38 -8.55 -21.99
N ARG A 71 10.13 -9.82 -22.18
CA ARG A 71 10.82 -10.89 -21.45
C ARG A 71 12.33 -10.80 -21.59
N SER A 72 12.78 -10.46 -22.77
CA SER A 72 14.20 -10.30 -23.07
C SER A 72 14.75 -8.95 -22.62
N GLU A 73 13.97 -7.88 -22.78
CA GLU A 73 14.41 -6.51 -22.51
C GLU A 73 14.39 -6.17 -21.02
N VAL A 74 13.42 -6.65 -20.26
CA VAL A 74 13.30 -6.38 -18.82
C VAL A 74 14.11 -7.42 -18.06
N VAL A 75 15.24 -7.02 -17.50
CA VAL A 75 16.13 -7.94 -16.76
C VAL A 75 15.88 -7.92 -15.26
N GLN A 76 15.20 -6.91 -14.76
CA GLN A 76 14.84 -6.80 -13.33
C GLN A 76 13.59 -5.95 -13.17
N ILE A 77 12.73 -6.37 -12.24
CA ILE A 77 11.55 -5.63 -11.81
C ILE A 77 11.72 -5.34 -10.32
N ALA A 78 11.79 -4.06 -9.95
CA ALA A 78 11.89 -3.64 -8.57
C ALA A 78 10.53 -3.09 -8.12
N ALA A 79 9.98 -3.66 -7.06
CA ALA A 79 8.71 -3.23 -6.50
C ALA A 79 8.93 -2.49 -5.19
N ARG A 80 8.17 -1.43 -4.97
CA ARG A 80 8.20 -0.67 -3.72
C ARG A 80 6.80 -0.18 -3.36
N THR A 81 6.61 0.11 -2.08
CA THR A 81 5.39 0.74 -1.59
C THR A 81 5.67 2.20 -1.28
N THR A 82 4.86 3.10 -1.84
CA THR A 82 4.99 4.54 -1.59
C THR A 82 4.53 4.89 -0.17
N PRO A 83 4.88 6.10 0.36
CA PRO A 83 4.37 6.54 1.65
C PRO A 83 2.84 6.54 1.76
N SER A 84 2.13 6.75 0.64
CA SER A 84 0.66 6.66 0.59
C SER A 84 0.14 5.22 0.55
N GLY A 85 1.02 4.22 0.50
CA GLY A 85 0.65 2.80 0.48
C GLY A 85 0.42 2.22 -0.90
N ALA A 86 0.74 2.93 -1.98
CA ALA A 86 0.58 2.44 -3.34
C ALA A 86 1.77 1.56 -3.76
N LEU A 87 1.48 0.45 -4.43
CA LEU A 87 2.49 -0.40 -5.03
C LEU A 87 2.95 0.22 -6.37
N GLU A 88 4.25 0.45 -6.51
CA GLU A 88 4.86 0.93 -7.74
C GLU A 88 6.02 0.04 -8.16
N VAL A 89 6.25 -0.03 -9.46
CA VAL A 89 7.35 -0.83 -10.01
C VAL A 89 8.28 0.01 -10.88
N GLU A 90 9.54 -0.38 -10.87
CA GLU A 90 10.58 0.13 -11.75
C GLU A 90 11.15 -1.02 -12.54
N LEU A 91 11.53 -0.76 -13.78
CA LEU A 91 12.10 -1.77 -14.66
C LEU A 91 13.53 -1.43 -14.99
N VAL A 92 14.38 -2.46 -15.00
CA VAL A 92 15.77 -2.33 -15.45
C VAL A 92 15.87 -3.02 -16.81
N PRO A 93 16.12 -2.28 -17.88
CA PRO A 93 16.22 -2.83 -19.21
C PRO A 93 17.62 -3.37 -19.53
N ARG A 94 17.68 -4.33 -20.44
CA ARG A 94 18.95 -4.89 -20.92
C ARG A 94 19.71 -3.91 -21.83
N SER A 95 18.98 -3.20 -22.69
CA SER A 95 19.55 -2.43 -23.81
C SER A 95 20.14 -1.09 -23.41
N GLY A 96 19.99 -0.63 -22.16
CA GLY A 96 20.46 0.68 -21.74
C GLY A 96 20.80 0.75 -20.26
N ARG A 97 21.38 1.88 -19.84
CA ARG A 97 21.73 2.17 -18.45
C ARG A 97 20.66 3.01 -17.74
N HIS A 98 19.49 3.04 -18.30
CA HIS A 98 18.38 3.80 -17.73
C HIS A 98 17.51 2.91 -16.84
N THR A 99 16.78 3.55 -15.93
CA THR A 99 15.71 2.93 -15.15
C THR A 99 14.39 3.40 -15.70
N ILE A 100 13.46 2.49 -15.90
CA ILE A 100 12.11 2.82 -16.37
C ILE A 100 11.19 2.93 -15.16
N LEU A 101 10.63 4.11 -14.96
CA LEU A 101 9.63 4.35 -13.92
C LEU A 101 8.26 4.00 -14.49
N PHE A 102 7.80 2.79 -14.18
CA PHE A 102 6.50 2.30 -14.63
C PHE A 102 5.37 2.85 -13.76
N GLY A 103 5.63 2.98 -12.46
CA GLY A 103 4.66 3.44 -11.49
C GLY A 103 3.71 2.34 -11.06
N ARG A 104 2.43 2.69 -10.86
CA ARG A 104 1.40 1.73 -10.43
C ARG A 104 1.16 0.67 -11.51
N ILE A 105 0.79 -0.53 -11.05
CA ILE A 105 0.43 -1.63 -11.96
C ILE A 105 -1.00 -1.40 -12.43
N GLU A 106 -1.14 -0.49 -13.36
CA GLU A 106 -2.39 -0.14 -14.04
C GLU A 106 -2.06 0.33 -15.45
N GLN A 107 -3.00 0.20 -16.39
CA GLN A 107 -2.80 0.57 -17.78
C GLN A 107 -1.55 -0.10 -18.38
N VAL A 108 -1.32 -1.37 -18.07
CA VAL A 108 -0.07 -2.08 -18.33
C VAL A 108 0.23 -2.13 -19.83
N GLU A 109 -0.71 -2.58 -20.64
CA GLU A 109 -0.55 -2.65 -22.09
C GLU A 109 -0.24 -1.29 -22.71
N ARG A 110 -0.96 -0.28 -22.28
CA ARG A 110 -0.81 1.09 -22.78
C ARG A 110 0.56 1.67 -22.44
N LYS A 111 1.04 1.45 -21.23
CA LYS A 111 2.36 1.92 -20.82
C LYS A 111 3.47 1.21 -21.60
N PHE A 112 3.37 -0.09 -21.79
CA PHE A 112 4.34 -0.83 -22.58
C PHE A 112 4.29 -0.44 -24.07
N ASP A 113 3.11 -0.23 -24.64
CA ASP A 113 2.98 0.25 -26.02
C ASP A 113 3.62 1.63 -26.18
N LYS A 114 3.42 2.52 -25.24
CA LYS A 114 4.03 3.84 -25.24
C LYS A 114 5.55 3.75 -25.15
N LEU A 115 6.06 2.90 -24.29
CA LEU A 115 7.48 2.65 -24.12
C LEU A 115 8.09 2.06 -25.41
N LEU A 116 7.41 1.11 -26.03
CA LEU A 116 7.86 0.49 -27.26
C LEU A 116 7.97 1.53 -28.40
N ARG A 117 6.97 2.39 -28.53
CA ARG A 117 7.00 3.49 -29.50
C ARG A 117 8.16 4.44 -29.23
N PHE A 118 8.38 4.75 -27.97
CA PHE A 118 9.52 5.59 -27.57
C PHE A 118 10.85 4.92 -27.91
N TYR A 119 10.99 3.62 -27.70
CA TYR A 119 12.18 2.87 -28.07
C TYR A 119 12.43 2.93 -29.57
N ARG A 120 11.40 2.76 -30.39
CA ARG A 120 11.52 2.78 -31.84
C ARG A 120 11.81 4.16 -32.41
N ASN A 121 11.16 5.18 -31.89
CA ASN A 121 11.17 6.52 -32.48
C ASN A 121 12.10 7.50 -31.76
N GLY A 122 12.29 7.34 -30.46
CA GLY A 122 13.05 8.24 -29.62
C GLY A 122 14.48 7.78 -29.35
N LEU A 123 14.63 6.63 -28.70
CA LEU A 123 15.95 6.16 -28.28
C LEU A 123 16.86 5.76 -29.44
N GLN A 124 16.32 5.24 -30.53
CA GLN A 124 17.12 4.90 -31.70
C GLN A 124 17.77 6.14 -32.33
N ASN A 125 17.12 7.29 -32.25
CA ASN A 125 17.62 8.54 -32.81
C ASN A 125 18.58 9.28 -31.87
N ILE A 126 18.42 9.11 -30.56
CA ILE A 126 19.17 9.86 -29.54
C ILE A 126 20.32 9.01 -28.97
N GLY A 127 20.12 7.70 -28.87
CA GLY A 127 21.07 6.79 -28.24
C GLY A 127 20.53 6.20 -26.93
N TRP A 128 20.88 4.94 -26.67
CA TRP A 128 20.34 4.18 -25.54
C TRP A 128 20.84 4.67 -24.18
N ASP A 129 21.97 5.34 -24.15
CA ASP A 129 22.59 5.82 -22.90
C ASP A 129 22.40 7.33 -22.67
N ALA A 130 21.54 7.99 -23.46
CA ALA A 130 21.30 9.43 -23.37
C ALA A 130 20.64 9.83 -22.05
N TYR A 131 19.83 8.96 -21.48
CA TYR A 131 19.07 9.24 -20.27
C TYR A 131 19.30 8.18 -19.18
N ARG A 132 19.23 8.61 -17.91
CA ARG A 132 19.29 7.69 -16.76
C ARG A 132 17.91 7.20 -16.36
N THR A 133 16.89 8.01 -16.56
CA THR A 133 15.52 7.70 -16.16
C THR A 133 14.57 7.98 -17.32
N ILE A 134 13.71 7.00 -17.57
CA ILE A 134 12.62 7.10 -18.53
C ILE A 134 11.33 6.89 -17.74
N ASP A 135 10.53 7.94 -17.62
CA ASP A 135 9.30 7.94 -16.83
C ASP A 135 8.09 7.79 -17.75
N ILE A 136 7.39 6.68 -17.63
CA ILE A 136 6.20 6.35 -18.42
C ILE A 136 4.91 6.35 -17.59
N ARG A 137 4.96 6.91 -16.39
CA ARG A 137 3.80 6.96 -15.48
C ARG A 137 2.65 7.81 -15.99
N TYR A 138 2.96 8.81 -16.81
CA TYR A 138 1.97 9.77 -17.30
C TYR A 138 1.25 9.26 -18.53
N LYS A 139 0.00 9.69 -18.70
CA LYS A 139 -0.91 9.13 -19.71
C LYS A 139 -0.37 9.20 -21.15
N ASP A 140 0.05 10.35 -21.59
CA ASP A 140 0.43 10.57 -22.99
C ASP A 140 1.86 11.12 -23.13
N GLN A 141 2.69 10.96 -22.11
CA GLN A 141 4.03 11.53 -22.05
C GLN A 141 5.05 10.48 -21.64
N VAL A 142 6.24 10.63 -22.22
CA VAL A 142 7.46 9.98 -21.74
C VAL A 142 8.40 11.07 -21.28
N VAL A 143 8.74 11.10 -20.00
CA VAL A 143 9.63 12.11 -19.42
C VAL A 143 11.01 11.49 -19.20
N CYS A 144 12.00 12.04 -19.85
CA CYS A 144 13.37 11.54 -19.78
C CYS A 144 14.25 12.49 -18.96
N LYS A 145 15.05 11.92 -18.06
CA LYS A 145 16.00 12.67 -17.24
C LYS A 145 17.40 12.11 -17.44
N LYS A 146 18.32 13.03 -17.57
CA LYS A 146 19.75 12.70 -17.66
C LYS A 146 20.34 12.30 -16.32
#